data_3131ffd068b8f0ece5eddb90a424e0f2
#
_entry.id   3131ffd068b8f0ece5eddb90a424e0f2
#
_cell.length_a   1.000
_cell.length_b   1.000
_cell.length_c   1.000
_cell.angle_alpha   90.00
_cell.angle_beta   90.00
_cell.angle_gamma   90.00
#
_symmetry.space_group_name_H-M   'P 1'
#
loop_
_entity.id
_entity.type
_entity.pdbx_description
1 polymer ?
#
loop_
_entity_poly.entity_id
_entity_poly.type
_entity_poly.pdbx_seq_one_letter_code
_entity_poly.pdbx_strand_id
1 'polypeptide(L)'
;MIAYYHLEGSSPDEIKINLIQGFDEVEDQVDQDIQLISADLDAFIQADGKPVNTFSGVEINAPFSQHPTAPYRMDLAVTYRCNNDCPHCYNARLRSYPELDTANWKKIIDRLWDLNIPHLIFTGGEPTLRDDLPELIQYAENLGQITGLNTNARRLSDPAFTQSLVDAGLDHIQITVESHDSEIHDEMVNKKGAWKQTIAGLQHALDSSLFVMTNTTMLTNNHLSIGSTLDFLIDLGVPTIGLNALIYSGRGKEVGTGLSEEELKPLLDIAKDKTSKSETKLIWYTPTLYCHFNPMEMDLGIKGCTAALYNMCVEPDGGVIPCQSYYHQLGNLLSDPWKSIWEHDLSLELRQRRYVPDECQTCSLLEECGAGCPLAYAAHPRVVHPIIPPPN
;
A
#
# COMPACT_ATOMS: atom_id res chain seq x y z
N MET A 1 4.44 -3.04 -20.13
CA MET A 1 5.15 -4.29 -20.51
C MET A 1 5.96 -4.15 -21.77
N ILE A 2 5.41 -3.66 -22.89
CA ILE A 2 6.20 -3.43 -24.13
C ILE A 2 7.45 -2.60 -23.81
N ALA A 3 7.29 -1.47 -23.11
CA ALA A 3 8.40 -0.62 -22.71
C ALA A 3 9.45 -1.34 -21.86
N TYR A 4 9.04 -2.19 -20.94
CA TYR A 4 9.93 -2.98 -20.10
C TYR A 4 10.77 -3.94 -20.94
N TYR A 5 10.14 -4.77 -21.77
CA TYR A 5 10.86 -5.74 -22.62
C TYR A 5 11.77 -5.06 -23.64
N HIS A 6 11.34 -3.90 -24.20
CA HIS A 6 12.15 -3.13 -25.13
C HIS A 6 13.43 -2.59 -24.46
N LEU A 7 13.31 -2.05 -23.23
CA LEU A 7 14.45 -1.56 -22.45
C LEU A 7 15.41 -2.67 -22.00
N GLU A 8 14.89 -3.89 -21.78
CA GLU A 8 15.70 -5.09 -21.50
C GLU A 8 16.37 -5.67 -22.77
N GLY A 9 16.14 -5.07 -23.93
CA GLY A 9 16.76 -5.46 -25.19
C GLY A 9 16.09 -6.62 -25.91
N SER A 10 14.84 -6.95 -25.55
CA SER A 10 14.06 -7.98 -26.25
C SER A 10 13.70 -7.52 -27.67
N SER A 11 13.74 -8.43 -28.61
CA SER A 11 13.30 -8.16 -29.98
C SER A 11 11.78 -8.00 -30.08
N PRO A 12 11.25 -7.28 -31.10
CA PRO A 12 9.79 -7.15 -31.28
C PRO A 12 9.03 -8.49 -31.30
N ASP A 13 9.64 -9.52 -31.91
CA ASP A 13 9.02 -10.86 -31.94
C ASP A 13 8.98 -11.53 -30.58
N GLU A 14 10.02 -11.37 -29.75
CA GLU A 14 10.03 -11.87 -28.37
C GLU A 14 9.02 -11.12 -27.50
N ILE A 15 8.89 -9.81 -27.65
CA ILE A 15 7.88 -9.00 -26.98
C ILE A 15 6.48 -9.48 -27.34
N LYS A 16 6.23 -9.70 -28.65
CA LYS A 16 4.97 -10.20 -29.17
C LYS A 16 4.58 -11.55 -28.55
N ILE A 17 5.52 -12.51 -28.55
CA ILE A 17 5.30 -13.85 -27.98
C ILE A 17 4.93 -13.76 -26.52
N ASN A 18 5.65 -12.96 -25.74
CA ASN A 18 5.40 -12.80 -24.30
C ASN A 18 4.05 -12.14 -24.01
N LEU A 19 3.61 -11.19 -24.84
CA LEU A 19 2.33 -10.53 -24.70
C LEU A 19 1.15 -11.45 -25.07
N ILE A 20 1.23 -12.15 -26.18
CA ILE A 20 0.17 -13.07 -26.64
C ILE A 20 0.02 -14.24 -25.68
N GLN A 21 1.12 -14.76 -25.10
CA GLN A 21 1.06 -15.86 -24.13
C GLN A 21 0.49 -15.41 -22.76
N GLY A 22 0.60 -14.15 -22.43
CA GLY A 22 0.14 -13.60 -21.14
C GLY A 22 -1.24 -12.93 -21.18
N PHE A 23 -1.74 -12.54 -22.37
CA PHE A 23 -2.98 -11.78 -22.53
C PHE A 23 -3.71 -12.27 -23.78
N ASP A 24 -5.04 -12.35 -23.70
CA ASP A 24 -5.92 -12.81 -24.80
C ASP A 24 -6.16 -11.64 -25.79
N GLU A 25 -5.08 -11.10 -26.36
CA GLU A 25 -5.10 -9.90 -27.21
C GLU A 25 -5.05 -10.22 -28.70
N VAL A 26 -5.58 -9.28 -29.52
CA VAL A 26 -5.61 -9.42 -30.99
C VAL A 26 -4.20 -9.18 -31.56
N GLU A 27 -3.65 -10.14 -32.27
CA GLU A 27 -2.29 -10.17 -32.79
C GLU A 27 -1.90 -8.89 -33.58
N ASP A 28 -2.79 -8.40 -34.45
CA ASP A 28 -2.55 -7.20 -35.26
C ASP A 28 -2.45 -5.93 -34.40
N GLN A 29 -3.18 -5.85 -33.28
CA GLN A 29 -3.12 -4.71 -32.36
C GLN A 29 -1.81 -4.72 -31.60
N VAL A 30 -1.36 -5.89 -31.14
CA VAL A 30 -0.10 -6.06 -30.43
C VAL A 30 1.09 -5.63 -31.30
N ASP A 31 1.08 -5.95 -32.59
CA ASP A 31 2.14 -5.53 -33.54
C ASP A 31 2.17 -4.00 -33.70
N GLN A 32 1.03 -3.36 -33.80
CA GLN A 32 0.94 -1.90 -33.89
C GLN A 32 1.45 -1.23 -32.62
N ASP A 33 1.04 -1.72 -31.46
CA ASP A 33 1.43 -1.17 -30.15
C ASP A 33 2.93 -1.34 -29.91
N ILE A 34 3.53 -2.49 -30.28
CA ILE A 34 4.97 -2.71 -30.17
C ILE A 34 5.73 -1.71 -31.04
N GLN A 35 5.34 -1.55 -32.30
CA GLN A 35 6.02 -0.61 -33.21
C GLN A 35 5.95 0.81 -32.69
N LEU A 36 4.79 1.24 -32.24
CA LEU A 36 4.54 2.60 -31.77
C LEU A 36 5.34 2.92 -30.50
N ILE A 37 5.20 2.07 -29.47
CA ILE A 37 5.85 2.29 -28.18
C ILE A 37 7.37 2.15 -28.27
N SER A 38 7.87 1.19 -29.06
CA SER A 38 9.32 1.04 -29.26
C SER A 38 9.92 2.24 -29.98
N ALA A 39 9.26 2.77 -31.01
CA ALA A 39 9.73 3.96 -31.72
C ALA A 39 9.75 5.21 -30.82
N ASP A 40 8.75 5.37 -29.98
CA ASP A 40 8.68 6.49 -29.03
C ASP A 40 9.76 6.40 -27.95
N LEU A 41 10.06 5.18 -27.46
CA LEU A 41 11.15 4.95 -26.49
C LEU A 41 12.52 5.22 -27.11
N ASP A 42 12.77 4.77 -28.33
CA ASP A 42 14.01 5.04 -29.04
C ASP A 42 14.21 6.53 -29.26
N ALA A 43 13.17 7.26 -29.64
CA ALA A 43 13.20 8.70 -29.77
C ALA A 43 13.51 9.41 -28.44
N PHE A 44 12.93 8.94 -27.33
CA PHE A 44 13.20 9.44 -25.98
C PHE A 44 14.66 9.20 -25.54
N ILE A 45 15.17 7.99 -25.80
CA ILE A 45 16.56 7.64 -25.47
C ILE A 45 17.53 8.48 -26.28
N GLN A 46 17.28 8.69 -27.58
CA GLN A 46 18.11 9.51 -28.46
C GLN A 46 18.10 11.01 -28.10
N ALA A 47 17.01 11.48 -27.47
CA ALA A 47 16.87 12.85 -26.98
C ALA A 47 17.55 13.08 -25.61
N ASP A 48 18.31 12.13 -25.10
CA ASP A 48 19.00 12.20 -23.79
C ASP A 48 18.03 12.48 -22.63
N GLY A 49 16.88 11.80 -22.67
CA GLY A 49 15.84 11.92 -21.63
C GLY A 49 15.07 13.23 -21.61
N LYS A 50 15.25 14.10 -22.62
CA LYS A 50 14.44 15.32 -22.75
C LYS A 50 13.05 14.98 -23.29
N PRO A 51 11.99 15.65 -22.79
CA PRO A 51 10.64 15.38 -23.27
C PRO A 51 10.55 15.54 -24.78
N VAL A 52 10.24 14.47 -25.48
CA VAL A 52 9.92 14.52 -26.91
C VAL A 52 8.41 14.59 -27.01
N ASN A 53 7.87 15.60 -27.69
CA ASN A 53 6.43 15.86 -27.85
C ASN A 53 5.70 14.81 -28.72
N THR A 54 6.12 13.55 -28.72
CA THR A 54 5.65 12.52 -29.63
C THR A 54 5.31 11.17 -29.01
N PHE A 55 4.98 11.13 -27.73
CA PHE A 55 4.28 9.94 -27.26
C PHE A 55 2.84 9.98 -27.82
N SER A 56 2.60 9.21 -28.83
CA SER A 56 1.36 8.84 -29.52
C SER A 56 0.04 9.17 -28.79
N GLY A 57 -0.26 10.44 -28.59
CA GLY A 57 -1.50 10.89 -27.94
C GLY A 57 -1.56 10.71 -26.43
N VAL A 58 -0.52 10.15 -25.81
CA VAL A 58 -0.38 10.14 -24.35
C VAL A 58 0.31 11.43 -23.94
N GLU A 59 -0.44 12.35 -23.39
CA GLU A 59 0.08 13.56 -22.76
C GLU A 59 0.91 13.13 -21.54
N ILE A 60 2.25 13.17 -21.63
CA ILE A 60 3.10 12.92 -20.46
C ILE A 60 3.02 14.15 -19.57
N ASN A 61 2.09 14.10 -18.64
CA ASN A 61 2.02 15.09 -17.58
C ASN A 61 3.11 14.81 -16.56
N ALA A 62 3.74 15.87 -16.05
CA ALA A 62 4.68 15.71 -14.93
C ALA A 62 4.01 14.91 -13.80
N PRO A 63 4.71 13.98 -13.14
CA PRO A 63 4.15 13.27 -12.01
C PRO A 63 3.48 14.25 -11.04
N PHE A 64 2.24 13.96 -10.63
CA PHE A 64 1.44 14.79 -9.71
C PHE A 64 0.96 16.16 -10.26
N SER A 65 1.13 16.46 -11.53
CA SER A 65 0.66 17.72 -12.14
C SER A 65 -0.86 17.77 -12.38
N GLN A 66 -1.53 16.62 -12.44
CA GLN A 66 -2.99 16.56 -12.56
C GLN A 66 -3.66 16.63 -11.19
N HIS A 67 -4.78 17.35 -11.12
CA HIS A 67 -5.63 17.37 -9.94
C HIS A 67 -6.59 16.17 -10.02
N PRO A 68 -6.37 15.08 -9.26
CA PRO A 68 -7.25 13.94 -9.27
C PRO A 68 -8.63 14.33 -8.74
N THR A 69 -9.69 13.72 -9.28
CA THR A 69 -11.07 13.86 -8.81
C THR A 69 -11.51 12.72 -7.89
N ALA A 70 -10.66 11.71 -7.75
CA ALA A 70 -10.82 10.55 -6.88
C ALA A 70 -9.44 9.99 -6.52
N PRO A 71 -9.32 9.18 -5.45
CA PRO A 71 -8.05 8.51 -5.12
C PRO A 71 -7.76 7.40 -6.13
N TYR A 72 -6.49 7.06 -6.30
CA TYR A 72 -6.07 5.91 -7.10
C TYR A 72 -6.47 4.57 -6.45
N ARG A 73 -6.48 4.53 -5.10
CA ARG A 73 -6.76 3.33 -4.32
C ARG A 73 -7.81 3.61 -3.24
N MET A 74 -8.72 2.67 -3.06
CA MET A 74 -9.66 2.67 -1.95
C MET A 74 -9.44 1.44 -1.07
N ASP A 75 -9.15 1.67 0.20
CA ASP A 75 -9.11 0.61 1.21
C ASP A 75 -10.55 0.34 1.69
N LEU A 76 -10.98 -0.92 1.67
CA LEU A 76 -12.31 -1.35 2.11
C LEU A 76 -12.17 -2.07 3.45
N ALA A 77 -12.40 -1.37 4.55
CA ALA A 77 -12.46 -1.98 5.87
C ALA A 77 -13.80 -2.74 5.99
N VAL A 78 -13.86 -3.96 5.45
CA VAL A 78 -15.12 -4.71 5.33
C VAL A 78 -15.68 -5.18 6.69
N THR A 79 -14.84 -5.23 7.71
CA THR A 79 -15.20 -5.57 9.10
C THR A 79 -14.16 -5.02 10.07
N TYR A 80 -14.56 -4.73 11.31
CA TYR A 80 -13.61 -4.46 12.39
C TYR A 80 -13.47 -5.63 13.38
N ARG A 81 -14.16 -6.74 13.16
CA ARG A 81 -13.87 -8.00 13.87
C ARG A 81 -12.46 -8.46 13.53
N CYS A 82 -11.75 -9.01 14.51
CA CYS A 82 -10.42 -9.56 14.32
C CYS A 82 -10.19 -10.74 15.26
N ASN A 83 -9.44 -11.74 14.79
CA ASN A 83 -9.03 -12.92 15.55
C ASN A 83 -7.67 -12.74 16.25
N ASN A 84 -6.98 -11.60 16.05
CA ASN A 84 -5.84 -11.12 16.82
C ASN A 84 -6.25 -10.01 17.78
N ASP A 85 -5.35 -9.61 18.70
CA ASP A 85 -5.61 -8.55 19.68
C ASP A 85 -4.38 -7.66 19.93
N CYS A 86 -3.70 -7.28 18.83
CA CYS A 86 -2.43 -6.54 18.83
C CYS A 86 -2.49 -5.27 19.69
N PRO A 87 -1.59 -5.08 20.68
CA PRO A 87 -1.55 -3.86 21.50
C PRO A 87 -1.26 -2.60 20.67
N HIS A 88 -0.54 -2.72 19.56
CA HIS A 88 -0.18 -1.63 18.65
C HIS A 88 -1.20 -1.38 17.52
N CYS A 89 -2.38 -2.00 17.58
CA CYS A 89 -3.38 -1.90 16.51
C CYS A 89 -3.81 -0.46 16.28
N TYR A 90 -3.73 0.01 15.04
CA TYR A 90 -4.15 1.35 14.66
C TYR A 90 -5.67 1.52 14.58
N ASN A 91 -6.43 0.41 14.56
CA ASN A 91 -7.88 0.48 14.51
C ASN A 91 -8.46 1.11 15.79
N ALA A 92 -9.15 2.23 15.64
CA ALA A 92 -9.79 2.98 16.73
C ALA A 92 -11.26 2.60 16.94
N ARG A 93 -11.83 1.74 16.10
CA ARG A 93 -13.24 1.34 16.19
C ARG A 93 -13.42 0.08 17.04
N LEU A 94 -14.58 -0.04 17.63
CA LEU A 94 -14.99 -1.25 18.35
C LEU A 94 -15.16 -2.43 17.37
N ARG A 95 -14.89 -3.65 17.83
CA ARG A 95 -15.12 -4.88 17.04
C ARG A 95 -16.59 -5.15 16.71
N SER A 96 -17.50 -4.52 17.43
CA SER A 96 -18.95 -4.56 17.21
C SER A 96 -19.47 -3.41 16.36
N TYR A 97 -18.56 -2.70 15.65
CA TYR A 97 -18.95 -1.62 14.74
C TYR A 97 -19.92 -2.15 13.67
N PRO A 98 -20.95 -1.37 13.28
CA PRO A 98 -21.93 -1.80 12.29
C PRO A 98 -21.27 -2.23 10.97
N GLU A 99 -21.75 -3.31 10.38
CA GLU A 99 -21.23 -3.84 9.13
C GLU A 99 -22.34 -3.92 8.07
N LEU A 100 -21.99 -3.52 6.86
CA LEU A 100 -22.86 -3.68 5.68
C LEU A 100 -22.92 -5.15 5.27
N ASP A 101 -24.06 -5.53 4.69
CA ASP A 101 -24.25 -6.81 4.02
C ASP A 101 -23.55 -6.81 2.63
N THR A 102 -23.47 -7.98 2.03
CA THR A 102 -22.86 -8.20 0.71
C THR A 102 -23.48 -7.31 -0.38
N ALA A 103 -24.80 -7.14 -0.36
CA ALA A 103 -25.50 -6.35 -1.37
C ALA A 103 -25.13 -4.85 -1.30
N ASN A 104 -24.97 -4.31 -0.12
CA ASN A 104 -24.55 -2.92 0.06
C ASN A 104 -23.06 -2.73 -0.24
N TRP A 105 -22.19 -3.71 0.07
CA TRP A 105 -20.80 -3.68 -0.36
C TRP A 105 -20.67 -3.68 -1.89
N LYS A 106 -21.45 -4.49 -2.62
CA LYS A 106 -21.48 -4.46 -4.09
C LYS A 106 -21.87 -3.09 -4.63
N LYS A 107 -22.85 -2.40 -4.04
CA LYS A 107 -23.20 -1.01 -4.43
C LYS A 107 -22.04 -0.04 -4.19
N ILE A 108 -21.26 -0.24 -3.13
CA ILE A 108 -20.05 0.57 -2.89
C ILE A 108 -19.02 0.30 -3.99
N ILE A 109 -18.76 -0.97 -4.31
CA ILE A 109 -17.83 -1.38 -5.36
C ILE A 109 -18.23 -0.80 -6.72
N ASP A 110 -19.54 -0.90 -7.11
CA ASP A 110 -20.09 -0.27 -8.32
C ASP A 110 -19.79 1.23 -8.34
N ARG A 111 -20.05 1.91 -7.22
CA ARG A 111 -19.84 3.34 -7.14
C ARG A 111 -18.36 3.73 -7.24
N LEU A 112 -17.46 2.94 -6.68
CA LEU A 112 -16.01 3.15 -6.80
C LEU A 112 -15.55 2.93 -8.24
N TRP A 113 -16.14 1.95 -8.94
CA TRP A 113 -15.92 1.75 -10.38
C TRP A 113 -16.35 2.95 -11.21
N ASP A 114 -17.56 3.48 -10.97
CA ASP A 114 -18.09 4.66 -11.65
C ASP A 114 -17.23 5.91 -11.41
N LEU A 115 -16.53 5.96 -10.28
CA LEU A 115 -15.57 7.02 -9.94
C LEU A 115 -14.17 6.81 -10.57
N ASN A 116 -14.00 5.77 -11.39
CA ASN A 116 -12.73 5.36 -11.98
C ASN A 116 -11.64 5.06 -10.94
N ILE A 117 -11.98 4.46 -9.81
CA ILE A 117 -11.02 4.02 -8.80
C ILE A 117 -10.60 2.59 -9.14
N PRO A 118 -9.38 2.39 -9.69
CA PRO A 118 -9.00 1.12 -10.28
C PRO A 118 -8.56 0.07 -9.27
N HIS A 119 -8.20 0.46 -8.04
CA HIS A 119 -7.55 -0.42 -7.09
C HIS A 119 -8.26 -0.45 -5.74
N LEU A 120 -8.70 -1.63 -5.33
CA LEU A 120 -9.37 -1.88 -4.06
C LEU A 120 -8.51 -2.77 -3.15
N ILE A 121 -8.40 -2.40 -1.87
CA ILE A 121 -7.73 -3.23 -0.85
C ILE A 121 -8.75 -3.66 0.19
N PHE A 122 -9.08 -4.92 0.23
CA PHE A 122 -9.89 -5.48 1.32
C PHE A 122 -9.07 -5.54 2.60
N THR A 123 -9.56 -4.89 3.64
CA THR A 123 -8.88 -4.72 4.93
C THR A 123 -9.90 -4.63 6.09
N GLY A 124 -9.46 -4.13 7.24
CA GLY A 124 -10.33 -3.87 8.39
C GLY A 124 -9.67 -4.27 9.71
N GLY A 125 -10.39 -5.05 10.54
CA GLY A 125 -9.78 -5.83 11.60
C GLY A 125 -9.07 -7.04 11.00
N GLU A 126 -9.86 -8.06 10.60
CA GLU A 126 -9.39 -9.18 9.78
C GLU A 126 -10.46 -9.51 8.73
N PRO A 127 -10.24 -9.13 7.48
CA PRO A 127 -11.25 -9.25 6.43
C PRO A 127 -11.63 -10.71 6.13
N THR A 128 -10.73 -11.66 6.33
CA THR A 128 -11.00 -13.08 6.11
C THR A 128 -12.01 -13.68 7.09
N LEU A 129 -12.43 -12.94 8.12
CA LEU A 129 -13.54 -13.35 8.99
C LEU A 129 -14.93 -13.17 8.35
N ARG A 130 -15.00 -12.53 7.19
CA ARG A 130 -16.23 -12.48 6.38
C ARG A 130 -16.27 -13.69 5.43
N ASP A 131 -17.36 -14.42 5.47
CA ASP A 131 -17.52 -15.59 4.61
C ASP A 131 -17.83 -15.22 3.15
N ASP A 132 -18.36 -14.01 2.93
CA ASP A 132 -18.66 -13.45 1.61
C ASP A 132 -17.45 -12.70 0.98
N LEU A 133 -16.27 -12.71 1.61
CA LEU A 133 -15.09 -12.02 1.06
C LEU A 133 -14.72 -12.49 -0.36
N PRO A 134 -14.68 -13.81 -0.69
CA PRO A 134 -14.40 -14.23 -2.06
C PRO A 134 -15.44 -13.72 -3.07
N GLU A 135 -16.71 -13.64 -2.68
CA GLU A 135 -17.78 -13.10 -3.52
C GLU A 135 -17.59 -11.60 -3.82
N LEU A 136 -17.14 -10.83 -2.84
CA LEU A 136 -16.85 -9.40 -3.01
C LEU A 136 -15.63 -9.18 -3.90
N ILE A 137 -14.57 -9.98 -3.73
CA ILE A 137 -13.38 -9.96 -4.59
C ILE A 137 -13.78 -10.26 -6.04
N GLN A 138 -14.45 -11.37 -6.27
CA GLN A 138 -14.90 -11.77 -7.62
C GLN A 138 -15.77 -10.69 -8.27
N TYR A 139 -16.62 -10.01 -7.47
CA TYR A 139 -17.46 -8.93 -7.97
C TYR A 139 -16.64 -7.75 -8.49
N ALA A 140 -15.62 -7.33 -7.73
CA ALA A 140 -14.72 -6.24 -8.12
C ALA A 140 -13.87 -6.62 -9.36
N GLU A 141 -13.33 -7.85 -9.39
CA GLU A 141 -12.59 -8.39 -10.53
C GLU A 141 -13.44 -8.41 -11.82
N ASN A 142 -14.70 -8.83 -11.73
CA ASN A 142 -15.62 -8.85 -12.89
C ASN A 142 -15.90 -7.45 -13.46
N LEU A 143 -15.72 -6.39 -12.67
CA LEU A 143 -15.77 -5.00 -13.14
C LEU A 143 -14.45 -4.54 -13.77
N GLY A 144 -13.34 -5.25 -13.53
CA GLY A 144 -11.99 -4.91 -14.01
C GLY A 144 -11.16 -4.12 -13.00
N GLN A 145 -11.53 -4.12 -11.71
CA GLN A 145 -10.74 -3.49 -10.65
C GLN A 145 -9.63 -4.44 -10.17
N ILE A 146 -8.46 -3.90 -9.92
CA ILE A 146 -7.36 -4.62 -9.27
C ILE A 146 -7.71 -4.82 -7.80
N THR A 147 -7.58 -6.05 -7.30
CA THR A 147 -7.91 -6.37 -5.92
C THR A 147 -6.72 -6.80 -5.09
N GLY A 148 -6.65 -6.28 -3.87
CA GLY A 148 -5.65 -6.66 -2.87
C GLY A 148 -6.30 -7.02 -1.54
N LEU A 149 -5.57 -7.77 -0.73
CA LEU A 149 -6.00 -8.20 0.60
C LEU A 149 -4.93 -7.93 1.65
N ASN A 150 -5.26 -7.15 2.69
CA ASN A 150 -4.42 -6.99 3.87
C ASN A 150 -4.95 -7.91 4.99
N THR A 151 -4.14 -8.88 5.43
CA THR A 151 -4.58 -9.91 6.37
C THR A 151 -3.48 -10.35 7.32
N ASN A 152 -3.87 -10.91 8.46
CA ASN A 152 -2.96 -11.66 9.32
C ASN A 152 -2.73 -13.12 8.84
N ALA A 153 -3.36 -13.51 7.76
CA ALA A 153 -3.26 -14.81 7.07
C ALA A 153 -3.59 -16.05 7.92
N ARG A 154 -4.14 -15.91 9.13
CA ARG A 154 -4.42 -17.06 9.98
C ARG A 154 -5.47 -18.00 9.38
N ARG A 155 -6.48 -17.47 8.67
CA ARG A 155 -7.48 -18.29 7.97
C ARG A 155 -6.91 -18.96 6.72
N LEU A 156 -5.86 -18.40 6.12
CA LEU A 156 -5.16 -18.99 4.98
C LEU A 156 -4.37 -20.26 5.36
N SER A 157 -4.24 -20.58 6.66
CA SER A 157 -3.74 -21.89 7.09
C SER A 157 -4.65 -23.06 6.62
N ASP A 158 -5.90 -22.77 6.21
CA ASP A 158 -6.75 -23.67 5.44
C ASP A 158 -6.48 -23.45 3.93
N PRO A 159 -5.84 -24.40 3.23
CA PRO A 159 -5.54 -24.26 1.80
C PRO A 159 -6.78 -24.13 0.92
N ALA A 160 -7.92 -24.69 1.34
CA ALA A 160 -9.17 -24.56 0.58
C ALA A 160 -9.69 -23.11 0.60
N PHE A 161 -9.51 -22.39 1.73
CA PHE A 161 -9.85 -20.99 1.79
C PHE A 161 -8.89 -20.13 0.95
N THR A 162 -7.58 -20.41 0.97
CA THR A 162 -6.61 -19.73 0.09
C THR A 162 -7.00 -19.94 -1.38
N GLN A 163 -7.32 -21.15 -1.78
CA GLN A 163 -7.75 -21.45 -3.15
C GLN A 163 -9.02 -20.68 -3.53
N SER A 164 -9.97 -20.51 -2.61
CA SER A 164 -11.19 -19.74 -2.88
C SER A 164 -10.93 -18.25 -3.18
N LEU A 165 -9.88 -17.67 -2.62
CA LEU A 165 -9.46 -16.30 -2.92
C LEU A 165 -8.80 -16.22 -4.31
N VAL A 166 -7.98 -17.22 -4.67
CA VAL A 166 -7.37 -17.34 -6.00
C VAL A 166 -8.46 -17.50 -7.06
N ASP A 167 -9.42 -18.40 -6.84
CA ASP A 167 -10.54 -18.65 -7.76
C ASP A 167 -11.46 -17.42 -7.92
N ALA A 168 -11.50 -16.56 -6.90
CA ALA A 168 -12.21 -15.27 -6.95
C ALA A 168 -11.48 -14.20 -7.76
N GLY A 169 -10.22 -14.43 -8.15
CA GLY A 169 -9.42 -13.51 -8.96
C GLY A 169 -8.55 -12.55 -8.16
N LEU A 170 -8.33 -12.77 -6.84
CA LEU A 170 -7.48 -11.89 -6.04
C LEU A 170 -6.09 -11.74 -6.66
N ASP A 171 -5.65 -10.49 -6.95
CA ASP A 171 -4.35 -10.22 -7.58
C ASP A 171 -3.19 -10.33 -6.59
N HIS A 172 -3.32 -9.66 -5.45
CA HIS A 172 -2.22 -9.59 -4.49
C HIS A 172 -2.66 -9.63 -3.03
N ILE A 173 -1.73 -10.05 -2.17
CA ILE A 173 -1.98 -10.18 -0.74
C ILE A 173 -0.81 -9.60 0.06
N GLN A 174 -1.11 -8.83 1.11
CA GLN A 174 -0.15 -8.37 2.09
C GLN A 174 -0.41 -9.05 3.42
N ILE A 175 0.56 -9.83 3.89
CA ILE A 175 0.47 -10.62 5.11
C ILE A 175 1.31 -9.99 6.21
N THR A 176 0.70 -9.75 7.38
CA THR A 176 1.41 -9.23 8.54
C THR A 176 2.21 -10.33 9.21
N VAL A 177 3.54 -10.21 9.22
CA VAL A 177 4.48 -11.07 9.95
C VAL A 177 5.33 -10.20 10.84
N GLU A 178 5.11 -10.23 12.17
CA GLU A 178 5.78 -9.33 13.11
C GLU A 178 7.17 -9.81 13.52
N SER A 179 7.44 -11.12 13.45
CA SER A 179 8.75 -11.72 13.74
C SER A 179 8.87 -13.13 13.13
N HIS A 180 10.11 -13.56 12.86
CA HIS A 180 10.46 -14.96 12.58
C HIS A 180 10.32 -15.83 13.84
N ASP A 181 10.49 -15.23 15.01
CA ASP A 181 10.34 -15.90 16.31
C ASP A 181 8.85 -15.97 16.68
N SER A 182 8.39 -17.19 16.96
CA SER A 182 6.97 -17.45 17.26
C SER A 182 6.52 -16.81 18.58
N GLU A 183 7.39 -16.68 19.57
CA GLU A 183 7.03 -16.09 20.86
C GLU A 183 6.88 -14.57 20.72
N ILE A 184 7.82 -13.91 20.02
CA ILE A 184 7.77 -12.48 19.74
C ILE A 184 6.52 -12.15 18.89
N HIS A 185 6.28 -12.91 17.82
CA HIS A 185 5.11 -12.68 16.97
C HIS A 185 3.79 -12.84 17.76
N ASP A 186 3.65 -13.95 18.51
CA ASP A 186 2.43 -14.24 19.27
C ASP A 186 2.19 -13.20 20.37
N GLU A 187 3.25 -12.69 21.01
CA GLU A 187 3.17 -11.59 21.97
C GLU A 187 2.71 -10.29 21.29
N MET A 188 3.31 -9.91 20.15
CA MET A 188 2.97 -8.70 19.41
C MET A 188 1.53 -8.69 18.90
N VAL A 189 1.00 -9.85 18.50
CA VAL A 189 -0.40 -9.96 18.08
C VAL A 189 -1.35 -10.36 19.22
N ASN A 190 -0.81 -10.53 20.43
CA ASN A 190 -1.50 -10.97 21.66
C ASN A 190 -2.38 -12.20 21.42
N LYS A 191 -1.80 -13.23 20.73
CA LYS A 191 -2.54 -14.45 20.39
C LYS A 191 -1.61 -15.63 20.24
N LYS A 192 -1.62 -16.52 21.23
CA LYS A 192 -0.82 -17.75 21.22
C LYS A 192 -1.18 -18.65 20.04
N GLY A 193 -0.16 -19.12 19.32
CA GLY A 193 -0.27 -19.99 18.14
C GLY A 193 -0.63 -19.25 16.85
N ALA A 194 -0.71 -17.92 16.87
CA ALA A 194 -0.96 -17.13 15.67
C ALA A 194 0.16 -17.28 14.65
N TRP A 195 1.41 -17.25 15.10
CA TRP A 195 2.58 -17.41 14.23
C TRP A 195 2.48 -18.66 13.33
N LYS A 196 2.19 -19.80 13.94
CA LYS A 196 2.07 -21.07 13.21
C LYS A 196 1.02 -21.00 12.10
N GLN A 197 -0.14 -20.37 12.37
CA GLN A 197 -1.21 -20.21 11.39
C GLN A 197 -0.83 -19.19 10.31
N THR A 198 -0.25 -18.07 10.70
CA THR A 198 0.21 -17.01 9.79
C THR A 198 1.26 -17.55 8.82
N ILE A 199 2.29 -18.28 9.30
CA ILE A 199 3.33 -18.82 8.44
C ILE A 199 2.80 -19.92 7.52
N ALA A 200 1.89 -20.78 8.00
CA ALA A 200 1.22 -21.75 7.12
C ALA A 200 0.40 -21.05 6.02
N GLY A 201 -0.33 -19.98 6.38
CA GLY A 201 -1.07 -19.18 5.39
C GLY A 201 -0.16 -18.44 4.41
N LEU A 202 0.99 -17.93 4.86
CA LEU A 202 2.01 -17.33 3.99
C LEU A 202 2.54 -18.36 2.97
N GLN A 203 2.86 -19.58 3.42
CA GLN A 203 3.31 -20.64 2.52
C GLN A 203 2.27 -21.01 1.47
N HIS A 204 1.00 -21.19 1.87
CA HIS A 204 -0.08 -21.46 0.91
C HIS A 204 -0.27 -20.31 -0.09
N ALA A 205 -0.10 -19.06 0.34
CA ALA A 205 -0.15 -17.91 -0.57
C ALA A 205 1.05 -17.91 -1.55
N LEU A 206 2.26 -18.19 -1.07
CA LEU A 206 3.46 -18.30 -1.91
C LEU A 206 3.40 -19.44 -2.93
N ASP A 207 2.72 -20.54 -2.58
CA ASP A 207 2.52 -21.69 -3.47
C ASP A 207 1.40 -21.46 -4.50
N SER A 208 0.70 -20.33 -4.45
CA SER A 208 -0.40 -19.96 -5.36
C SER A 208 0.04 -18.96 -6.44
N SER A 209 -0.91 -18.50 -7.27
CA SER A 209 -0.70 -17.45 -8.26
C SER A 209 -0.74 -16.02 -7.70
N LEU A 210 -0.98 -15.84 -6.41
CA LEU A 210 -1.07 -14.52 -5.78
C LEU A 210 0.28 -13.81 -5.77
N PHE A 211 0.27 -12.51 -6.03
CA PHE A 211 1.46 -11.69 -5.73
C PHE A 211 1.52 -11.44 -4.22
N VAL A 212 2.52 -12.03 -3.57
CA VAL A 212 2.64 -12.03 -2.10
C VAL A 212 3.57 -10.92 -1.62
N MET A 213 3.10 -10.15 -0.66
CA MET A 213 3.91 -9.21 0.11
C MET A 213 3.77 -9.52 1.61
N THR A 214 4.81 -9.27 2.37
CA THR A 214 4.72 -9.25 3.83
C THR A 214 4.80 -7.81 4.36
N ASN A 215 4.33 -7.61 5.58
CA ASN A 215 4.49 -6.36 6.30
C ASN A 215 4.86 -6.62 7.75
N THR A 216 5.88 -5.92 8.25
CA THR A 216 6.34 -6.00 9.64
C THR A 216 6.33 -4.61 10.25
N THR A 217 5.68 -4.46 11.41
CA THR A 217 5.71 -3.23 12.19
C THR A 217 6.95 -3.24 13.09
N MET A 218 7.86 -2.31 12.90
CA MET A 218 9.08 -2.21 13.71
C MET A 218 8.79 -1.49 15.03
N LEU A 219 8.91 -2.22 16.12
CA LEU A 219 8.64 -1.79 17.49
C LEU A 219 9.78 -2.19 18.41
N THR A 220 9.80 -1.65 19.62
CA THR A 220 10.78 -2.06 20.65
C THR A 220 10.71 -3.56 20.99
N ASN A 221 9.58 -4.23 20.72
CA ASN A 221 9.38 -5.66 20.95
C ASN A 221 10.18 -6.55 19.97
N ASN A 222 10.35 -6.10 18.71
CA ASN A 222 10.98 -6.92 17.66
C ASN A 222 12.23 -6.30 17.01
N HIS A 223 12.59 -5.05 17.33
CA HIS A 223 13.68 -4.33 16.65
C HIS A 223 15.02 -5.08 16.66
N LEU A 224 15.35 -5.79 17.74
CA LEU A 224 16.59 -6.55 17.83
C LEU A 224 16.60 -7.79 16.92
N SER A 225 15.45 -8.28 16.51
CA SER A 225 15.27 -9.47 15.68
C SER A 225 14.91 -9.17 14.21
N ILE A 226 14.84 -7.89 13.81
CA ILE A 226 14.46 -7.48 12.43
C ILE A 226 15.39 -8.15 11.41
N GLY A 227 16.71 -8.14 11.63
CA GLY A 227 17.66 -8.78 10.72
C GLY A 227 17.35 -10.27 10.47
N SER A 228 17.09 -11.03 11.55
CA SER A 228 16.73 -12.45 11.44
C SER A 228 15.34 -12.68 10.84
N THR A 229 14.40 -11.76 11.07
CA THR A 229 13.07 -11.81 10.44
C THR A 229 13.16 -11.59 8.93
N LEU A 230 14.03 -10.68 8.49
CA LEU A 230 14.29 -10.46 7.07
C LEU A 230 14.94 -11.70 6.41
N ASP A 231 15.97 -12.29 7.04
CA ASP A 231 16.58 -13.52 6.54
C ASP A 231 15.54 -14.63 6.38
N PHE A 232 14.71 -14.84 7.40
CA PHE A 232 13.65 -15.85 7.39
C PHE A 232 12.64 -15.62 6.24
N LEU A 233 12.21 -14.39 6.00
CA LEU A 233 11.26 -14.07 4.92
C LEU A 233 11.91 -14.21 3.53
N ILE A 234 13.18 -13.83 3.39
CA ILE A 234 13.96 -14.02 2.15
C ILE A 234 14.14 -15.51 1.87
N ASP A 235 14.50 -16.31 2.88
CA ASP A 235 14.67 -17.75 2.74
C ASP A 235 13.37 -18.49 2.40
N LEU A 236 12.21 -17.95 2.82
CA LEU A 236 10.89 -18.43 2.38
C LEU A 236 10.54 -18.04 0.94
N GLY A 237 11.33 -17.20 0.29
CA GLY A 237 11.07 -16.73 -1.07
C GLY A 237 10.01 -15.63 -1.16
N VAL A 238 9.81 -14.82 -0.11
CA VAL A 238 8.88 -13.68 -0.16
C VAL A 238 9.38 -12.64 -1.17
N PRO A 239 8.63 -12.34 -2.25
CA PRO A 239 9.11 -11.46 -3.31
C PRO A 239 9.17 -9.99 -2.89
N THR A 240 8.35 -9.56 -1.92
CA THR A 240 8.32 -8.18 -1.45
C THR A 240 8.11 -8.12 0.06
N ILE A 241 9.03 -7.47 0.76
CA ILE A 241 8.95 -7.24 2.20
C ILE A 241 8.66 -5.77 2.46
N GLY A 242 7.55 -5.49 3.14
CA GLY A 242 7.17 -4.18 3.64
C GLY A 242 7.57 -3.99 5.10
N LEU A 243 8.03 -2.80 5.44
CA LEU A 243 8.30 -2.39 6.81
C LEU A 243 7.52 -1.12 7.15
N ASN A 244 7.00 -1.07 8.37
CA ASN A 244 6.30 0.08 8.94
C ASN A 244 6.92 0.51 10.26
N ALA A 245 6.85 1.82 10.56
CA ALA A 245 6.87 2.28 11.95
C ALA A 245 5.47 2.19 12.58
N LEU A 246 5.41 2.45 13.89
CA LEU A 246 4.14 2.54 14.62
C LEU A 246 3.21 3.59 14.00
N ILE A 247 1.96 3.19 13.79
CA ILE A 247 0.90 4.11 13.38
C ILE A 247 0.22 4.66 14.64
N TYR A 248 0.33 5.96 14.87
CA TYR A 248 -0.22 6.65 16.05
C TYR A 248 -1.73 6.88 15.95
N SER A 249 -2.45 5.76 15.87
CA SER A 249 -3.92 5.71 15.86
C SER A 249 -4.42 4.52 16.68
N GLY A 250 -5.67 4.53 17.08
CA GLY A 250 -6.24 3.48 17.91
C GLY A 250 -5.40 3.22 19.16
N ARG A 251 -5.13 1.95 19.46
CA ARG A 251 -4.27 1.55 20.59
C ARG A 251 -2.79 1.93 20.40
N GLY A 252 -2.36 2.09 19.14
CA GLY A 252 -1.00 2.53 18.82
C GLY A 252 -0.64 3.90 19.40
N LYS A 253 -1.62 4.74 19.75
CA LYS A 253 -1.36 6.05 20.41
C LYS A 253 -0.76 5.92 21.82
N GLU A 254 -1.10 4.84 22.53
CA GLU A 254 -0.82 4.70 23.96
C GLU A 254 0.13 3.53 24.25
N VAL A 255 0.46 2.71 23.25
CA VAL A 255 1.21 1.47 23.46
C VAL A 255 2.65 1.71 23.94
N GLY A 256 3.27 2.83 23.59
CA GLY A 256 4.61 3.22 24.06
C GLY A 256 5.77 2.39 23.48
N THR A 257 5.54 1.59 22.44
CA THR A 257 6.55 0.72 21.82
C THR A 257 7.06 1.25 20.49
N GLY A 258 6.69 2.46 20.10
CA GLY A 258 7.17 3.11 18.87
C GLY A 258 8.65 3.43 18.94
N LEU A 259 9.33 3.29 17.80
CA LEU A 259 10.73 3.70 17.62
C LEU A 259 10.79 5.13 17.06
N SER A 260 11.80 5.88 17.46
CA SER A 260 12.13 7.17 16.84
C SER A 260 12.72 6.96 15.43
N GLU A 261 12.75 8.02 14.62
CA GLU A 261 13.41 7.95 13.30
C GLU A 261 14.90 7.62 13.42
N GLU A 262 15.57 8.06 14.48
CA GLU A 262 16.97 7.73 14.77
C GLU A 262 17.19 6.25 15.04
N GLU A 263 16.22 5.60 15.70
CA GLU A 263 16.22 4.15 15.95
C GLU A 263 15.80 3.33 14.73
N LEU A 264 14.90 3.87 13.89
CA LEU A 264 14.41 3.23 12.68
C LEU A 264 15.47 3.18 11.57
N LYS A 265 16.27 4.26 11.41
CA LYS A 265 17.24 4.36 10.32
C LYS A 265 18.23 3.19 10.26
N PRO A 266 18.91 2.80 11.37
CA PRO A 266 19.82 1.64 11.35
C PRO A 266 19.13 0.32 10.98
N LEU A 267 17.85 0.14 11.34
CA LEU A 267 17.08 -1.05 10.98
C LEU A 267 16.76 -1.08 9.48
N LEU A 268 16.47 0.07 8.89
CA LEU A 268 16.29 0.21 7.45
C LEU A 268 17.60 0.01 6.66
N ASP A 269 18.74 0.45 7.21
CA ASP A 269 20.07 0.17 6.63
C ASP A 269 20.33 -1.34 6.59
N ILE A 270 20.01 -2.09 7.68
CA ILE A 270 20.08 -3.55 7.72
C ILE A 270 19.13 -4.17 6.67
N ALA A 271 17.90 -3.67 6.57
CA ALA A 271 16.92 -4.19 5.63
C ALA A 271 17.38 -3.99 4.18
N LYS A 272 17.88 -2.82 3.84
CA LYS A 272 18.44 -2.51 2.52
C LYS A 272 19.63 -3.41 2.21
N ASP A 273 20.57 -3.58 3.13
CA ASP A 273 21.74 -4.45 2.91
C ASP A 273 21.34 -5.90 2.62
N LYS A 274 20.36 -6.46 3.35
CA LYS A 274 19.89 -7.83 3.16
C LYS A 274 19.12 -8.01 1.85
N THR A 275 18.17 -7.12 1.55
CA THR A 275 17.36 -7.23 0.34
C THR A 275 18.16 -6.94 -0.93
N SER A 276 19.18 -6.07 -0.89
CA SER A 276 20.08 -5.82 -2.03
C SER A 276 20.92 -7.05 -2.45
N LYS A 277 21.03 -8.06 -1.59
CA LYS A 277 21.74 -9.33 -1.82
C LYS A 277 20.80 -10.48 -2.21
N SER A 278 19.53 -10.19 -2.44
CA SER A 278 18.48 -11.15 -2.78
C SER A 278 17.62 -10.60 -3.92
N GLU A 279 16.70 -11.40 -4.42
CA GLU A 279 15.68 -10.97 -5.38
C GLU A 279 14.48 -10.29 -4.71
N THR A 280 14.47 -10.22 -3.37
CA THR A 280 13.38 -9.65 -2.58
C THR A 280 13.39 -8.12 -2.63
N LYS A 281 12.25 -7.51 -2.93
CA LYS A 281 12.07 -6.07 -2.94
C LYS A 281 11.73 -5.54 -1.54
N LEU A 282 12.36 -4.44 -1.15
CA LEU A 282 12.05 -3.73 0.10
C LEU A 282 11.08 -2.57 -0.14
N ILE A 283 10.05 -2.46 0.69
CA ILE A 283 9.15 -1.30 0.71
C ILE A 283 9.11 -0.71 2.12
N TRP A 284 9.36 0.59 2.22
CA TRP A 284 9.08 1.38 3.41
C TRP A 284 7.72 2.07 3.25
N TYR A 285 6.79 1.89 4.19
CA TYR A 285 5.42 2.42 4.06
C TYR A 285 5.17 3.70 4.83
N THR A 286 5.97 3.99 5.88
CA THR A 286 5.68 5.09 6.79
C THR A 286 6.07 6.44 6.19
N PRO A 287 5.15 7.43 6.15
CA PRO A 287 5.50 8.81 5.87
C PRO A 287 6.51 9.32 6.91
N THR A 288 7.64 9.83 6.43
CA THR A 288 8.84 10.09 7.23
C THR A 288 9.19 11.58 7.20
N LEU A 289 9.74 12.12 8.31
CA LEU A 289 10.32 13.45 8.36
C LEU A 289 11.73 13.42 7.74
N TYR A 290 11.91 14.00 6.55
CA TYR A 290 13.17 13.92 5.79
C TYR A 290 14.33 14.65 6.45
N CYS A 291 14.07 15.59 7.34
CA CYS A 291 15.10 16.21 8.17
C CYS A 291 15.68 15.28 9.26
N HIS A 292 15.02 14.14 9.55
CA HIS A 292 15.54 13.12 10.46
C HIS A 292 16.25 12.00 9.69
N PHE A 293 15.63 11.46 8.65
CA PHE A 293 16.30 10.71 7.60
C PHE A 293 15.54 10.83 6.28
N ASN A 294 16.26 10.88 5.17
CA ASN A 294 15.67 11.02 3.85
C ASN A 294 15.52 9.66 3.18
N PRO A 295 14.28 9.13 3.00
CA PRO A 295 14.07 7.83 2.34
C PRO A 295 14.57 7.77 0.89
N MET A 296 14.61 8.90 0.17
CA MET A 296 15.12 8.95 -1.20
C MET A 296 16.64 8.65 -1.25
N GLU A 297 17.42 9.14 -0.27
CA GLU A 297 18.85 8.82 -0.16
C GLU A 297 19.11 7.34 0.17
N MET A 298 18.09 6.64 0.63
CA MET A 298 18.12 5.22 0.94
C MET A 298 17.53 4.36 -0.18
N ASP A 299 17.21 4.92 -1.35
CA ASP A 299 16.52 4.26 -2.48
C ASP A 299 15.15 3.68 -2.10
N LEU A 300 14.52 4.21 -1.05
CA LEU A 300 13.19 3.77 -0.60
C LEU A 300 12.06 4.56 -1.27
N GLY A 301 12.38 5.54 -2.12
CA GLY A 301 11.45 6.38 -2.84
C GLY A 301 10.79 7.46 -1.97
N ILE A 302 9.85 8.20 -2.57
CA ILE A 302 9.10 9.27 -1.89
C ILE A 302 8.15 8.68 -0.85
N LYS A 303 8.16 9.21 0.39
CA LYS A 303 7.39 8.73 1.55
C LYS A 303 6.65 9.87 2.26
N GLY A 304 5.95 10.69 1.51
CA GLY A 304 5.00 11.67 2.06
C GLY A 304 3.63 11.02 2.38
N CYS A 305 2.82 11.72 3.16
CA CYS A 305 1.45 11.29 3.44
C CYS A 305 0.58 11.36 2.18
N THR A 306 -0.16 10.29 1.88
CA THR A 306 -1.03 10.15 0.71
C THR A 306 -2.52 10.12 1.07
N ALA A 307 -2.87 10.33 2.35
CA ALA A 307 -4.24 10.34 2.83
C ALA A 307 -5.10 11.38 2.10
N ALA A 308 -6.33 11.01 1.75
CA ALA A 308 -7.28 11.83 0.98
C ALA A 308 -6.76 12.33 -0.38
N LEU A 309 -5.64 11.78 -0.89
CA LEU A 309 -5.06 12.08 -2.20
C LEU A 309 -4.99 10.83 -3.08
N TYR A 310 -4.08 9.90 -2.76
CA TYR A 310 -3.91 8.66 -3.53
C TYR A 310 -4.65 7.47 -2.91
N ASN A 311 -4.95 7.52 -1.62
CA ASN A 311 -5.75 6.52 -0.93
C ASN A 311 -6.74 7.16 0.03
N MET A 312 -7.89 6.51 0.17
CA MET A 312 -8.90 6.75 1.20
C MET A 312 -9.39 5.41 1.72
N CYS A 313 -10.23 5.40 2.74
CA CYS A 313 -10.78 4.16 3.28
C CYS A 313 -12.29 4.26 3.46
N VAL A 314 -13.00 3.19 3.13
CA VAL A 314 -14.43 2.99 3.44
C VAL A 314 -14.53 2.12 4.69
N GLU A 315 -15.22 2.61 5.72
CA GLU A 315 -15.52 1.89 6.96
C GLU A 315 -16.63 0.85 6.75
N PRO A 316 -16.80 -0.12 7.66
CA PRO A 316 -17.77 -1.21 7.49
C PRO A 316 -19.24 -0.78 7.36
N ASP A 317 -19.59 0.45 7.73
CA ASP A 317 -20.92 1.06 7.59
C ASP A 317 -21.09 1.93 6.34
N GLY A 318 -20.06 1.97 5.47
CA GLY A 318 -20.03 2.79 4.26
C GLY A 318 -19.51 4.21 4.47
N GLY A 319 -19.13 4.57 5.68
CA GLY A 319 -18.46 5.84 6.00
C GLY A 319 -17.10 5.95 5.33
N VAL A 320 -16.74 7.12 4.83
CA VAL A 320 -15.42 7.37 4.20
C VAL A 320 -14.54 8.16 5.14
N ILE A 321 -13.29 7.70 5.29
CA ILE A 321 -12.24 8.35 6.09
C ILE A 321 -11.00 8.61 5.24
N PRO A 322 -10.12 9.58 5.59
CA PRO A 322 -8.96 9.98 4.77
C PRO A 322 -7.96 8.87 4.46
N CYS A 323 -7.74 7.96 5.41
CA CYS A 323 -6.97 6.72 5.27
C CYS A 323 -7.43 5.74 6.34
N GLN A 324 -7.02 4.47 6.23
CA GLN A 324 -7.41 3.40 7.17
C GLN A 324 -7.07 3.65 8.66
N SER A 325 -6.34 4.72 8.97
CA SER A 325 -5.90 5.07 10.34
C SER A 325 -6.41 6.43 10.82
N TYR A 326 -7.01 7.25 9.95
CA TYR A 326 -7.49 8.58 10.29
C TYR A 326 -9.01 8.59 10.50
N TYR A 327 -9.46 8.32 11.73
CA TYR A 327 -10.86 8.08 12.08
C TYR A 327 -11.68 9.38 12.22
N HIS A 328 -11.79 10.12 11.11
CA HIS A 328 -12.67 11.25 10.93
C HIS A 328 -13.52 11.03 9.68
N GLN A 329 -14.82 10.85 9.86
CA GLN A 329 -15.73 10.56 8.74
C GLN A 329 -15.91 11.79 7.87
N LEU A 330 -15.72 11.64 6.56
CA LEU A 330 -15.86 12.67 5.54
C LEU A 330 -17.27 12.67 4.90
N GLY A 331 -17.99 11.58 5.05
CA GLY A 331 -19.32 11.31 4.51
C GLY A 331 -19.54 9.81 4.36
N ASN A 332 -20.60 9.39 3.68
CA ASN A 332 -20.94 7.97 3.50
C ASN A 332 -21.20 7.69 2.00
N LEU A 333 -20.56 6.65 1.45
CA LEU A 333 -20.69 6.31 0.03
C LEU A 333 -22.09 5.86 -0.38
N LEU A 334 -22.93 5.40 0.52
CA LEU A 334 -24.30 4.98 0.19
C LEU A 334 -25.30 6.15 0.12
N SER A 335 -25.01 7.27 0.78
CA SER A 335 -25.96 8.38 0.90
C SER A 335 -25.50 9.71 0.30
N ASP A 336 -24.19 10.00 0.39
CA ASP A 336 -23.68 11.34 0.11
C ASP A 336 -23.11 11.46 -1.30
N PRO A 337 -23.22 12.61 -1.97
CA PRO A 337 -22.55 12.85 -3.24
C PRO A 337 -21.03 12.75 -3.09
N TRP A 338 -20.34 12.10 -4.05
CA TRP A 338 -18.87 11.97 -4.02
C TRP A 338 -18.16 13.30 -3.85
N LYS A 339 -18.64 14.33 -4.55
CA LYS A 339 -18.06 15.67 -4.49
C LYS A 339 -18.00 16.22 -3.04
N SER A 340 -19.03 15.99 -2.22
CA SER A 340 -19.01 16.45 -0.83
C SER A 340 -18.01 15.71 0.06
N ILE A 341 -17.72 14.44 -0.26
CA ILE A 341 -16.69 13.64 0.41
C ILE A 341 -15.30 14.09 -0.05
N TRP A 342 -15.12 14.21 -1.36
CA TRP A 342 -13.84 14.58 -1.95
C TRP A 342 -13.42 16.01 -1.59
N GLU A 343 -14.35 16.96 -1.60
CA GLU A 343 -14.11 18.38 -1.27
C GLU A 343 -14.37 18.69 0.22
N HIS A 344 -14.51 17.69 1.08
CA HIS A 344 -14.64 17.90 2.54
C HIS A 344 -13.44 18.69 3.06
N ASP A 345 -13.66 19.61 4.01
CA ASP A 345 -12.62 20.51 4.54
C ASP A 345 -11.35 19.77 4.97
N LEU A 346 -11.50 18.65 5.69
CA LEU A 346 -10.35 17.83 6.09
C LEU A 346 -9.64 17.18 4.89
N SER A 347 -10.37 16.78 3.84
CA SER A 347 -9.76 16.25 2.62
C SER A 347 -8.91 17.32 1.92
N LEU A 348 -9.42 18.55 1.86
CA LEU A 348 -8.70 19.70 1.30
C LEU A 348 -7.50 20.08 2.18
N GLU A 349 -7.66 20.07 3.51
CA GLU A 349 -6.58 20.33 4.46
C GLU A 349 -5.40 19.37 4.25
N LEU A 350 -5.69 18.07 4.14
CA LEU A 350 -4.65 17.05 3.93
C LEU A 350 -3.99 17.17 2.56
N ARG A 351 -4.77 17.32 1.47
CA ARG A 351 -4.22 17.48 0.11
C ARG A 351 -3.40 18.75 -0.08
N GLN A 352 -3.85 19.85 0.52
CA GLN A 352 -3.17 21.15 0.46
C GLN A 352 -2.10 21.29 1.55
N ARG A 353 -1.90 20.24 2.37
CA ARG A 353 -0.88 20.18 3.42
C ARG A 353 -0.96 21.36 4.41
N ARG A 354 -2.18 21.83 4.72
CA ARG A 354 -2.38 22.96 5.65
C ARG A 354 -1.97 22.63 7.10
N TYR A 355 -1.81 21.34 7.41
CA TYR A 355 -1.35 20.85 8.72
C TYR A 355 0.16 20.97 8.92
N VAL A 356 0.91 21.31 7.86
CA VAL A 356 2.37 21.38 7.89
C VAL A 356 2.82 22.54 8.79
N PRO A 357 3.79 22.31 9.70
CA PRO A 357 4.36 23.35 10.54
C PRO A 357 4.93 24.55 9.75
N ASP A 358 4.85 25.74 10.33
CA ASP A 358 5.35 26.98 9.68
C ASP A 358 6.82 26.88 9.29
N GLU A 359 7.64 26.22 10.12
CA GLU A 359 9.06 26.00 9.89
C GLU A 359 9.33 25.18 8.61
N CYS A 360 8.40 24.31 8.22
CA CYS A 360 8.54 23.51 7.01
C CYS A 360 8.17 24.27 5.72
N GLN A 361 7.50 25.42 5.81
CA GLN A 361 7.01 26.16 4.63
C GLN A 361 8.14 26.63 3.69
N THR A 362 9.36 26.80 4.23
CA THR A 362 10.54 27.19 3.47
C THR A 362 11.46 26.03 3.13
N CYS A 363 11.07 24.79 3.47
CA CYS A 363 11.88 23.59 3.24
C CYS A 363 11.87 23.20 1.76
N SER A 364 13.04 22.98 1.18
CA SER A 364 13.20 22.56 -0.23
C SER A 364 12.64 21.17 -0.54
N LEU A 365 12.44 20.35 0.47
CA LEU A 365 11.89 18.99 0.34
C LEU A 365 10.42 18.90 0.81
N LEU A 366 9.71 20.02 0.92
CA LEU A 366 8.33 20.02 1.41
C LEU A 366 7.40 19.20 0.51
N GLU A 367 7.60 19.25 -0.81
CA GLU A 367 6.74 18.54 -1.76
C GLU A 367 6.82 17.01 -1.62
N GLU A 368 8.02 16.48 -1.37
CA GLU A 368 8.25 15.05 -1.21
C GLU A 368 7.93 14.55 0.20
N CYS A 369 8.37 15.31 1.21
CA CYS A 369 8.26 14.97 2.62
C CYS A 369 6.84 15.17 3.16
N GLY A 370 6.22 16.33 2.87
CA GLY A 370 4.91 16.72 3.41
C GLY A 370 4.82 16.74 4.93
N ALA A 371 5.94 16.95 5.63
CA ALA A 371 6.07 16.91 7.09
C ALA A 371 5.68 15.54 7.72
N GLY A 372 5.83 14.44 6.98
CA GLY A 372 5.58 13.09 7.48
C GLY A 372 4.09 12.77 7.67
N CYS A 373 3.78 11.95 8.68
CA CYS A 373 2.40 11.57 9.00
C CYS A 373 1.75 12.58 9.96
N PRO A 374 0.62 13.21 9.60
CA PRO A 374 -0.06 14.17 10.49
C PRO A 374 -0.52 13.55 11.82
N LEU A 375 -0.85 12.25 11.84
CA LEU A 375 -1.21 11.55 13.08
C LEU A 375 -0.01 11.37 14.01
N ALA A 376 1.16 11.06 13.45
CA ALA A 376 2.38 10.93 14.23
C ALA A 376 2.80 12.28 14.80
N TYR A 377 2.72 13.36 14.01
CA TYR A 377 3.01 14.71 14.45
C TYR A 377 2.05 15.18 15.56
N ALA A 378 0.74 14.90 15.43
CA ALA A 378 -0.24 15.26 16.44
C ALA A 378 -0.07 14.48 17.76
N ALA A 379 0.38 13.21 17.69
CA ALA A 379 0.64 12.39 18.88
C ALA A 379 1.93 12.79 19.60
N HIS A 380 2.98 13.09 18.84
CA HIS A 380 4.30 13.45 19.32
C HIS A 380 4.86 14.60 18.47
N PRO A 381 4.56 15.87 18.83
CA PRO A 381 5.15 17.02 18.14
C PRO A 381 6.68 16.90 18.15
N ARG A 382 7.26 16.88 16.97
CA ARG A 382 8.70 16.66 16.78
C ARG A 382 9.37 17.98 16.37
N VAL A 383 10.63 18.13 16.75
CA VAL A 383 11.43 19.23 16.25
C VAL A 383 11.69 18.98 14.75
N VAL A 384 11.30 19.93 13.92
CA VAL A 384 11.58 19.90 12.47
C VAL A 384 12.78 20.77 12.16
N HIS A 385 13.62 20.31 11.26
CA HIS A 385 14.82 21.03 10.80
C HIS A 385 14.68 21.25 9.29
N PRO A 386 14.13 22.40 8.84
CA PRO A 386 13.93 22.65 7.42
C PRO A 386 15.26 22.60 6.66
N ILE A 387 15.27 21.90 5.54
CA ILE A 387 16.41 21.82 4.64
C ILE A 387 16.32 23.04 3.73
N ILE A 388 17.21 24.02 3.96
CA ILE A 388 17.29 25.24 3.16
C ILE A 388 18.34 25.01 2.08
N PRO A 389 18.04 25.22 0.77
CA PRO A 389 19.04 25.13 -0.27
C PRO A 389 20.14 26.16 -0.03
N PRO A 390 21.39 25.90 -0.42
CA PRO A 390 22.45 26.90 -0.34
C PRO A 390 22.05 28.17 -1.12
N PRO A 391 22.40 29.37 -0.66
CA PRO A 391 22.14 30.58 -1.43
C PRO A 391 22.83 30.48 -2.79
N ASN A 392 22.12 30.85 -3.86
CA ASN A 392 22.62 30.90 -5.22
C ASN A 392 23.80 31.83 -5.39
#